data_4a2716c7aa3662f6d4e7fd7bd0c0c344
#
_entry.id   4a2716c7aa3662f6d4e7fd7bd0c0c344
#
_cell.length_a   1.000
_cell.length_b   1.000
_cell.length_c   1.000
_cell.angle_alpha   90.00
_cell.angle_beta   90.00
_cell.angle_gamma   90.00
#
_symmetry.space_group_name_H-M   'P 1'
#
loop_
_entity.id
_entity.type
_entity.pdbx_description
1 polymer ?
#
loop_
_entity_poly.entity_id
_entity_poly.type
_entity_poly.pdbx_seq_one_letter_code
_entity_poly.pdbx_strand_id
1 'polypeptide(L)'
;MQTQRIWFRAAKGTLRVGITLAIAAAAVLLAYKLWVRYTEYPWTRDGRVRADVVNIAPDVAGLVTEVSVRDNQYVHQGDVLFRIDTMHYQHALAEAIAIAAQRKSLWEMKKQQSVRRAHLDDEVISRENREDTDLSALAAKADYEAAVAQVEKIKLNLERTVVRSPVDGWVSNLLVRPGDFAQIGAAKLAVIDQHSFWVYGYFEEHKLNLVRIGDEAEVQLLGSHSKLKGHVESIAHGITDRDNPTDIRLLANVNPTFNWVRLAQRIPVRIHLDEIPANLPLVAGMTCSVIVRHQETGGNKPA
;
A
#
# COMPACT_ATOMS: atom_id res chain seq x y z
N MET A 1 -1.59 8.94 89.20
CA MET A 1 -2.44 8.98 88.01
C MET A 1 -1.92 9.89 86.86
N GLN A 2 -0.87 10.65 87.00
CA GLN A 2 -0.36 11.56 85.93
C GLN A 2 0.59 10.89 84.93
N THR A 3 1.31 9.84 85.31
CA THR A 3 2.30 9.17 84.44
C THR A 3 1.69 8.39 83.27
N GLN A 4 0.49 7.83 83.44
CA GLN A 4 -0.19 7.11 82.35
C GLN A 4 -0.68 8.01 81.22
N ARG A 5 -1.05 9.26 81.44
CA ARG A 5 -1.51 10.22 80.39
C ARG A 5 -0.39 10.70 79.54
N ILE A 6 0.84 10.73 80.01
CA ILE A 6 2.00 11.17 79.21
C ILE A 6 2.40 10.09 78.19
N TRP A 7 2.38 8.81 78.60
CA TRP A 7 2.63 7.66 77.75
C TRP A 7 1.63 7.51 76.62
N PHE A 8 0.33 7.71 76.88
CA PHE A 8 -0.72 7.67 75.84
C PHE A 8 -0.63 8.87 74.82
N ARG A 9 -0.14 10.02 75.26
CA ARG A 9 0.09 11.15 74.36
C ARG A 9 1.33 10.98 73.45
N ALA A 10 2.39 10.42 73.99
CA ALA A 10 3.60 10.08 73.29
C ALA A 10 3.31 8.96 72.23
N ALA A 11 2.61 7.90 72.61
CA ALA A 11 2.23 6.80 71.75
C ALA A 11 1.30 7.25 70.59
N LYS A 12 0.36 8.19 70.83
CA LYS A 12 -0.45 8.80 69.77
C LYS A 12 0.36 9.71 68.86
N GLY A 13 1.41 10.39 69.37
CA GLY A 13 2.32 11.20 68.58
C GLY A 13 3.18 10.35 67.65
N THR A 14 3.80 9.27 68.17
CA THR A 14 4.62 8.35 67.39
C THR A 14 3.78 7.59 66.35
N LEU A 15 2.54 7.20 66.67
CA LEU A 15 1.63 6.58 65.69
C LEU A 15 1.26 7.53 64.55
N ARG A 16 0.99 8.82 64.85
CA ARG A 16 0.70 9.83 63.83
C ARG A 16 1.91 10.07 62.92
N VAL A 17 3.10 10.18 63.49
CA VAL A 17 4.35 10.34 62.68
C VAL A 17 4.59 9.08 61.87
N GLY A 18 4.37 7.89 62.40
CA GLY A 18 4.49 6.63 61.64
C GLY A 18 3.53 6.55 60.46
N ILE A 19 2.28 6.95 60.64
CA ILE A 19 1.27 6.96 59.56
C ILE A 19 1.62 8.01 58.51
N THR A 20 2.08 9.20 58.88
CA THR A 20 2.47 10.23 57.93
C THR A 20 3.69 9.80 57.12
N LEU A 21 4.68 9.16 57.72
CA LEU A 21 5.85 8.62 57.04
C LEU A 21 5.47 7.47 56.10
N ALA A 22 4.55 6.60 56.48
CA ALA A 22 4.05 5.53 55.62
C ALA A 22 3.30 6.08 54.38
N ILE A 23 2.45 7.09 54.57
CA ILE A 23 1.76 7.76 53.46
C ILE A 23 2.76 8.48 52.55
N ALA A 24 3.76 9.17 53.09
CA ALA A 24 4.79 9.83 52.32
C ALA A 24 5.63 8.82 51.51
N ALA A 25 6.01 7.70 52.12
CA ALA A 25 6.72 6.61 51.44
C ALA A 25 5.88 6.01 50.28
N ALA A 26 4.59 5.75 50.57
CA ALA A 26 3.64 5.27 49.54
C ALA A 26 3.48 6.27 48.39
N ALA A 27 3.38 7.57 48.67
CA ALA A 27 3.31 8.62 47.67
C ALA A 27 4.58 8.70 46.80
N VAL A 28 5.75 8.60 47.41
CA VAL A 28 7.05 8.57 46.68
C VAL A 28 7.15 7.33 45.80
N LEU A 29 6.76 6.15 46.32
CA LEU A 29 6.73 4.92 45.51
C LEU A 29 5.76 5.00 44.35
N LEU A 30 4.58 5.58 44.59
CA LEU A 30 3.59 5.80 43.53
C LEU A 30 4.09 6.77 42.47
N ALA A 31 4.68 7.91 42.89
CA ALA A 31 5.28 8.89 42.03
C ALA A 31 6.44 8.29 41.20
N TYR A 32 7.30 7.48 41.85
CA TYR A 32 8.38 6.78 41.14
C TYR A 32 7.84 5.79 40.11
N LYS A 33 6.84 4.96 40.47
CA LYS A 33 6.20 4.03 39.52
C LYS A 33 5.54 4.77 38.33
N LEU A 34 4.87 5.89 38.60
CA LEU A 34 4.29 6.74 37.55
C LEU A 34 5.36 7.36 36.67
N TRP A 35 6.45 7.83 37.25
CA TRP A 35 7.59 8.39 36.54
C TRP A 35 8.21 7.37 35.58
N VAL A 36 8.56 6.17 36.08
CA VAL A 36 9.09 5.06 35.28
C VAL A 36 8.14 4.70 34.15
N ARG A 37 6.83 4.56 34.46
CA ARG A 37 5.83 4.23 33.45
C ARG A 37 5.70 5.30 32.36
N TYR A 38 5.86 6.58 32.70
CA TYR A 38 5.71 7.67 31.74
C TYR A 38 6.96 7.89 30.89
N THR A 39 8.15 7.63 31.44
CA THR A 39 9.44 7.94 30.81
C THR A 39 10.07 6.74 30.11
N GLU A 40 9.87 5.52 30.62
CA GLU A 40 10.57 4.33 30.13
C GLU A 40 9.77 3.51 29.12
N TYR A 41 8.44 3.65 29.06
CA TYR A 41 7.67 2.93 28.05
C TYR A 41 7.61 3.73 26.75
N PRO A 42 7.99 3.11 25.61
CA PRO A 42 7.86 3.75 24.31
C PRO A 42 6.38 3.81 23.91
N TRP A 43 5.79 4.98 24.08
CA TRP A 43 4.42 5.25 23.69
C TRP A 43 4.30 6.56 22.91
N THR A 44 3.33 6.64 22.02
CA THR A 44 3.00 7.86 21.28
C THR A 44 1.48 8.02 21.14
N ARG A 45 1.01 9.28 21.16
CA ARG A 45 -0.37 9.63 20.79
C ARG A 45 -0.50 10.06 19.32
N ASP A 46 0.62 10.19 18.64
CA ASP A 46 0.66 10.55 17.23
C ASP A 46 0.80 9.29 16.38
N GLY A 47 -0.20 8.42 16.47
CA GLY A 47 -0.34 7.28 15.59
C GLY A 47 -1.37 7.58 14.51
N ARG A 48 -1.15 7.10 13.28
CA ARG A 48 -2.09 7.24 12.18
C ARG A 48 -2.30 5.91 11.48
N VAL A 49 -3.56 5.56 11.32
CA VAL A 49 -3.98 4.42 10.49
C VAL A 49 -3.72 4.76 9.04
N ARG A 50 -3.12 3.84 8.31
CA ARG A 50 -2.86 3.91 6.87
C ARG A 50 -3.37 2.66 6.19
N ALA A 51 -3.60 2.75 4.90
CA ALA A 51 -3.91 1.63 4.03
C ALA A 51 -3.31 1.90 2.66
N ASP A 52 -3.12 0.87 1.87
CA ASP A 52 -2.72 1.01 0.48
C ASP A 52 -3.87 1.59 -0.33
N VAL A 53 -3.57 2.61 -1.10
CA VAL A 53 -4.52 3.29 -1.97
C VAL A 53 -4.13 3.01 -3.41
N VAL A 54 -4.92 2.19 -4.08
CA VAL A 54 -4.70 1.83 -5.46
C VAL A 54 -5.38 2.85 -6.37
N ASN A 55 -4.59 3.63 -7.08
CA ASN A 55 -5.10 4.58 -8.06
C ASN A 55 -5.52 3.85 -9.33
N ILE A 56 -6.79 3.95 -9.70
CA ILE A 56 -7.35 3.30 -10.87
C ILE A 56 -7.26 4.25 -12.06
N ALA A 57 -6.40 3.88 -12.99
CA ALA A 57 -6.22 4.57 -14.27
C ALA A 57 -6.56 3.61 -15.42
N PRO A 58 -7.20 4.07 -16.49
CA PRO A 58 -7.46 3.22 -17.65
C PRO A 58 -6.20 2.97 -18.46
N ASP A 59 -6.09 1.78 -19.05
CA ASP A 59 -5.02 1.38 -19.96
C ASP A 59 -5.32 1.77 -21.42
N VAL A 60 -6.56 2.18 -21.71
CA VAL A 60 -7.03 2.60 -23.02
C VAL A 60 -7.77 3.93 -22.93
N ALA A 61 -7.68 4.74 -23.97
CA ALA A 61 -8.33 6.05 -24.03
C ALA A 61 -9.70 5.98 -24.69
N GLY A 62 -10.64 6.81 -24.25
CA GLY A 62 -11.96 6.93 -24.87
C GLY A 62 -12.99 7.61 -23.98
N LEU A 63 -14.21 7.74 -24.52
CA LEU A 63 -15.32 8.32 -23.80
C LEU A 63 -15.85 7.35 -22.75
N VAL A 64 -16.07 7.80 -21.52
CA VAL A 64 -16.72 7.00 -20.46
C VAL A 64 -18.22 6.93 -20.75
N THR A 65 -18.72 5.71 -20.94
CA THR A 65 -20.14 5.49 -21.23
C THR A 65 -20.95 5.22 -19.96
N GLU A 66 -20.35 4.53 -19.00
CA GLU A 66 -21.01 4.10 -17.77
C GLU A 66 -20.06 4.14 -16.59
N VAL A 67 -20.56 4.55 -15.43
CA VAL A 67 -19.88 4.43 -14.14
C VAL A 67 -20.75 3.57 -13.25
N SER A 68 -20.27 2.36 -12.90
CA SER A 68 -21.06 1.32 -12.24
C SER A 68 -20.97 1.38 -10.72
N VAL A 69 -20.17 2.29 -10.15
CA VAL A 69 -19.91 2.43 -8.72
C VAL A 69 -20.20 3.83 -8.21
N ARG A 70 -20.32 3.95 -6.88
CA ARG A 70 -20.48 5.22 -6.15
C ARG A 70 -19.29 5.46 -5.25
N ASP A 71 -19.09 6.71 -4.87
CA ASP A 71 -18.08 7.06 -3.88
C ASP A 71 -18.38 6.38 -2.53
N ASN A 72 -17.35 5.92 -1.84
CA ASN A 72 -17.44 5.13 -0.59
C ASN A 72 -18.17 3.77 -0.71
N GLN A 73 -18.44 3.29 -1.92
CA GLN A 73 -18.99 1.96 -2.13
C GLN A 73 -17.93 0.89 -1.94
N TYR A 74 -18.28 -0.21 -1.26
CA TYR A 74 -17.45 -1.39 -1.20
C TYR A 74 -17.50 -2.16 -2.52
N VAL A 75 -16.37 -2.61 -3.00
CA VAL A 75 -16.18 -3.39 -4.23
C VAL A 75 -15.27 -4.58 -4.00
N HIS A 76 -15.52 -5.65 -4.73
CA HIS A 76 -14.66 -6.83 -4.75
C HIS A 76 -13.68 -6.75 -5.92
N GLN A 77 -12.57 -7.47 -5.80
CA GLN A 77 -11.64 -7.67 -6.90
C GLN A 77 -12.37 -8.20 -8.14
N GLY A 78 -12.16 -7.55 -9.27
CA GLY A 78 -12.84 -7.89 -10.53
C GLY A 78 -14.15 -7.16 -10.80
N ASP A 79 -14.75 -6.49 -9.81
CA ASP A 79 -15.95 -5.69 -10.01
C ASP A 79 -15.71 -4.56 -11.02
N VAL A 80 -16.71 -4.30 -11.86
CA VAL A 80 -16.65 -3.24 -12.87
C VAL A 80 -16.81 -1.89 -12.21
N LEU A 81 -15.83 -1.01 -12.41
CA LEU A 81 -15.84 0.35 -11.89
C LEU A 81 -16.46 1.33 -12.89
N PHE A 82 -15.99 1.31 -14.11
CA PHE A 82 -16.53 2.11 -15.22
C PHE A 82 -16.22 1.47 -16.58
N ARG A 83 -16.91 1.91 -17.61
CA ARG A 83 -16.78 1.43 -18.99
C ARG A 83 -16.41 2.56 -19.92
N ILE A 84 -15.51 2.27 -20.85
CA ILE A 84 -15.12 3.14 -21.94
C ILE A 84 -15.84 2.68 -23.21
N ASP A 85 -16.15 3.60 -24.12
CA ASP A 85 -16.78 3.31 -25.40
C ASP A 85 -16.01 2.24 -26.17
N THR A 86 -16.68 1.16 -26.51
CA THR A 86 -16.10 -0.01 -27.16
C THR A 86 -16.16 0.06 -28.68
N MET A 87 -16.97 0.96 -29.27
CA MET A 87 -17.25 0.96 -30.71
C MET A 87 -15.97 1.08 -31.57
N HIS A 88 -15.09 2.00 -31.20
CA HIS A 88 -13.83 2.15 -31.93
C HIS A 88 -12.96 0.88 -31.87
N TYR A 89 -12.88 0.25 -30.68
CA TYR A 89 -12.09 -0.97 -30.45
C TYR A 89 -12.69 -2.18 -31.14
N GLN A 90 -14.03 -2.29 -31.22
CA GLN A 90 -14.72 -3.36 -31.96
C GLN A 90 -14.47 -3.25 -33.46
N HIS A 91 -14.53 -2.05 -34.04
CA HIS A 91 -14.20 -1.83 -35.44
C HIS A 91 -12.74 -2.14 -35.76
N ALA A 92 -11.81 -1.68 -34.93
CA ALA A 92 -10.40 -2.01 -35.05
C ALA A 92 -10.12 -3.53 -34.96
N LEU A 93 -10.84 -4.24 -34.08
CA LEU A 93 -10.74 -5.70 -33.97
C LEU A 93 -11.23 -6.39 -35.24
N ALA A 94 -12.38 -5.98 -35.75
CA ALA A 94 -12.94 -6.54 -36.99
C ALA A 94 -11.98 -6.34 -38.19
N GLU A 95 -11.37 -5.16 -38.30
CA GLU A 95 -10.35 -4.85 -39.34
C GLU A 95 -9.12 -5.76 -39.19
N ALA A 96 -8.58 -5.90 -37.96
CA ALA A 96 -7.41 -6.73 -37.73
C ALA A 96 -7.69 -8.22 -38.04
N ILE A 97 -8.88 -8.73 -37.70
CA ILE A 97 -9.32 -10.09 -38.05
C ILE A 97 -9.35 -10.27 -39.57
N ALA A 98 -9.88 -9.30 -40.29
CA ALA A 98 -9.93 -9.35 -41.77
C ALA A 98 -8.52 -9.38 -42.39
N ILE A 99 -7.60 -8.55 -41.89
CA ILE A 99 -6.20 -8.54 -42.31
C ILE A 99 -5.52 -9.88 -42.01
N ALA A 100 -5.72 -10.46 -40.80
CA ALA A 100 -5.16 -11.76 -40.46
C ALA A 100 -5.71 -12.88 -41.37
N ALA A 101 -6.97 -12.85 -41.71
CA ALA A 101 -7.57 -13.78 -42.70
C ALA A 101 -6.97 -13.65 -44.09
N GLN A 102 -6.74 -12.41 -44.57
CA GLN A 102 -6.05 -12.15 -45.83
C GLN A 102 -4.64 -12.71 -45.83
N ARG A 103 -3.84 -12.45 -44.77
CA ARG A 103 -2.47 -12.95 -44.62
C ARG A 103 -2.42 -14.47 -44.54
N LYS A 104 -3.38 -15.09 -43.86
CA LYS A 104 -3.54 -16.54 -43.80
C LYS A 104 -3.73 -17.14 -45.19
N SER A 105 -4.65 -16.60 -45.99
CA SER A 105 -4.92 -17.07 -47.35
C SER A 105 -3.68 -16.94 -48.22
N LEU A 106 -2.93 -15.85 -48.10
CA LEU A 106 -1.67 -15.65 -48.87
C LEU A 106 -0.63 -16.70 -48.44
N TRP A 107 -0.44 -16.93 -47.13
CA TRP A 107 0.45 -17.96 -46.64
C TRP A 107 0.06 -19.35 -47.16
N GLU A 108 -1.20 -19.73 -47.04
CA GLU A 108 -1.73 -21.02 -47.53
C GLU A 108 -1.44 -21.22 -49.04
N MET A 109 -1.67 -20.17 -49.82
CA MET A 109 -1.35 -20.19 -51.25
C MET A 109 0.16 -20.41 -51.51
N LYS A 110 1.03 -19.64 -50.81
CA LYS A 110 2.51 -19.76 -50.95
C LYS A 110 2.99 -21.13 -50.47
N LYS A 111 2.46 -21.63 -49.38
CA LYS A 111 2.74 -22.99 -48.84
C LYS A 111 2.38 -24.07 -49.86
N GLN A 112 1.21 -23.97 -50.51
CA GLN A 112 0.81 -24.93 -51.56
C GLN A 112 1.71 -24.83 -52.79
N GLN A 113 2.19 -23.63 -53.13
CA GLN A 113 3.16 -23.44 -54.23
C GLN A 113 4.50 -24.10 -53.90
N SER A 114 5.03 -23.91 -52.69
CA SER A 114 6.28 -24.55 -52.20
C SER A 114 6.14 -26.05 -52.25
N VAL A 115 5.09 -26.65 -51.66
CA VAL A 115 4.84 -28.09 -51.67
C VAL A 115 4.75 -28.66 -53.07
N ARG A 116 4.03 -27.99 -53.99
CA ARG A 116 3.97 -28.47 -55.40
C ARG A 116 5.30 -28.43 -56.08
N ARG A 117 6.12 -27.38 -55.87
CA ARG A 117 7.48 -27.28 -56.45
C ARG A 117 8.48 -28.25 -55.85
N ALA A 118 8.32 -28.60 -54.59
CA ALA A 118 9.17 -29.62 -53.93
C ALA A 118 8.99 -31.04 -54.55
N HIS A 119 7.84 -31.33 -55.15
CA HIS A 119 7.52 -32.61 -55.80
C HIS A 119 7.85 -32.65 -57.33
N LEU A 120 8.40 -31.59 -57.90
CA LEU A 120 8.84 -31.58 -59.32
C LEU A 120 10.31 -32.07 -59.42
N ASP A 121 10.64 -32.72 -60.53
CA ASP A 121 12.00 -33.20 -60.81
C ASP A 121 13.00 -32.07 -61.01
N ASP A 122 14.28 -32.28 -60.72
CA ASP A 122 15.37 -31.31 -60.85
C ASP A 122 15.58 -30.81 -62.32
N GLU A 123 15.11 -31.56 -63.31
CA GLU A 123 15.13 -31.19 -64.70
C GLU A 123 14.08 -30.09 -65.05
N VAL A 124 13.02 -29.96 -64.21
CA VAL A 124 11.93 -29.04 -64.46
C VAL A 124 12.06 -27.72 -63.67
N ILE A 125 12.73 -27.78 -62.52
CA ILE A 125 12.87 -26.60 -61.65
C ILE A 125 14.28 -26.57 -61.05
N SER A 126 14.92 -25.38 -61.13
CA SER A 126 16.23 -25.13 -60.50
C SER A 126 16.15 -25.20 -58.96
N ARG A 127 17.22 -25.62 -58.31
CA ARG A 127 17.35 -25.66 -56.85
C ARG A 127 17.08 -24.25 -56.23
N GLU A 128 17.61 -23.19 -56.84
CA GLU A 128 17.41 -21.82 -56.45
C GLU A 128 15.90 -21.43 -56.40
N ASN A 129 15.16 -21.87 -57.41
CA ASN A 129 13.71 -21.55 -57.52
C ASN A 129 12.85 -22.28 -56.47
N ARG A 130 13.32 -23.45 -55.98
CA ARG A 130 12.72 -24.18 -54.85
C ARG A 130 12.99 -23.42 -53.53
N GLU A 131 14.26 -23.07 -53.28
CA GLU A 131 14.66 -22.30 -52.09
C GLU A 131 13.92 -20.97 -51.99
N ASP A 132 13.84 -20.22 -53.12
CA ASP A 132 13.12 -18.96 -53.14
C ASP A 132 11.62 -19.11 -52.80
N THR A 133 11.01 -20.21 -53.31
CA THR A 133 9.59 -20.49 -53.00
C THR A 133 9.37 -20.87 -51.53
N ASP A 134 10.31 -21.64 -50.96
CA ASP A 134 10.26 -22.01 -49.54
C ASP A 134 10.45 -20.79 -48.62
N LEU A 135 11.44 -19.95 -48.98
CA LEU A 135 11.63 -18.69 -48.24
C LEU A 135 10.43 -17.75 -48.35
N SER A 136 9.79 -17.69 -49.57
CA SER A 136 8.56 -16.92 -49.76
C SER A 136 7.39 -17.44 -48.92
N ALA A 137 7.28 -18.77 -48.76
CA ALA A 137 6.25 -19.38 -47.88
C ALA A 137 6.53 -19.10 -46.42
N LEU A 138 7.81 -19.15 -45.95
CA LEU A 138 8.21 -18.78 -44.62
C LEU A 138 7.97 -17.30 -44.33
N ALA A 139 8.29 -16.41 -45.26
CA ALA A 139 8.01 -14.98 -45.12
C ALA A 139 6.50 -14.70 -44.97
N ALA A 140 5.67 -15.33 -45.82
CA ALA A 140 4.22 -15.21 -45.72
C ALA A 140 3.65 -15.79 -44.41
N LYS A 141 4.28 -16.82 -43.84
CA LYS A 141 3.94 -17.37 -42.52
C LYS A 141 4.22 -16.35 -41.42
N ALA A 142 5.39 -15.73 -41.44
CA ALA A 142 5.78 -14.70 -40.48
C ALA A 142 4.82 -13.50 -40.53
N ASP A 143 4.43 -13.08 -41.73
CA ASP A 143 3.43 -12.01 -41.92
C ASP A 143 2.07 -12.38 -41.31
N TYR A 144 1.63 -13.63 -41.47
CA TYR A 144 0.39 -14.10 -40.85
C TYR A 144 0.50 -14.13 -39.32
N GLU A 145 1.59 -14.64 -38.76
CA GLU A 145 1.83 -14.68 -37.33
C GLU A 145 1.86 -13.26 -36.72
N ALA A 146 2.47 -12.32 -37.39
CA ALA A 146 2.45 -10.91 -37.01
C ALA A 146 1.02 -10.31 -37.00
N ALA A 147 0.20 -10.65 -38.03
CA ALA A 147 -1.19 -10.22 -38.06
C ALA A 147 -2.03 -10.84 -36.95
N VAL A 148 -1.80 -12.11 -36.59
CA VAL A 148 -2.45 -12.77 -35.44
C VAL A 148 -2.07 -12.07 -34.13
N ALA A 149 -0.80 -11.74 -33.93
CA ALA A 149 -0.36 -11.01 -32.75
C ALA A 149 -1.03 -9.62 -32.65
N GLN A 150 -1.26 -8.96 -33.78
CA GLN A 150 -1.99 -7.69 -33.82
C GLN A 150 -3.47 -7.86 -33.44
N VAL A 151 -4.14 -8.95 -33.83
CA VAL A 151 -5.51 -9.28 -33.40
C VAL A 151 -5.55 -9.42 -31.86
N GLU A 152 -4.63 -10.19 -31.28
CA GLU A 152 -4.59 -10.38 -29.81
C GLU A 152 -4.34 -9.08 -29.06
N LYS A 153 -3.47 -8.20 -29.58
CA LYS A 153 -3.24 -6.88 -29.00
C LYS A 153 -4.52 -6.01 -28.98
N ILE A 154 -5.25 -5.98 -30.09
CA ILE A 154 -6.48 -5.17 -30.17
C ILE A 154 -7.60 -5.79 -29.31
N LYS A 155 -7.69 -7.12 -29.26
CA LYS A 155 -8.60 -7.84 -28.38
C LYS A 155 -8.35 -7.49 -26.91
N LEU A 156 -7.09 -7.47 -26.47
CA LEU A 156 -6.71 -7.03 -25.13
C LEU A 156 -7.13 -5.57 -24.87
N ASN A 157 -6.95 -4.67 -25.84
CA ASN A 157 -7.40 -3.29 -25.71
C ASN A 157 -8.92 -3.18 -25.55
N LEU A 158 -9.68 -4.03 -26.27
CA LEU A 158 -11.14 -4.10 -26.12
C LEU A 158 -11.53 -4.62 -24.73
N GLU A 159 -10.86 -5.63 -24.19
CA GLU A 159 -11.08 -6.11 -22.83
C GLU A 159 -10.80 -5.01 -21.79
N ARG A 160 -9.76 -4.22 -21.99
CA ARG A 160 -9.35 -3.10 -21.12
C ARG A 160 -10.28 -1.89 -21.15
N THR A 161 -11.26 -1.84 -22.07
CA THR A 161 -12.33 -0.83 -22.02
C THR A 161 -13.25 -0.99 -20.81
N VAL A 162 -13.28 -2.18 -20.20
CA VAL A 162 -13.99 -2.46 -18.96
C VAL A 162 -13.00 -2.38 -17.82
N VAL A 163 -12.99 -1.24 -17.12
CA VAL A 163 -12.06 -1.02 -16.00
C VAL A 163 -12.63 -1.66 -14.75
N ARG A 164 -11.82 -2.52 -14.11
CA ARG A 164 -12.20 -3.32 -12.95
C ARG A 164 -11.34 -3.01 -11.74
N SER A 165 -11.85 -3.34 -10.54
CA SER A 165 -11.08 -3.23 -9.31
C SER A 165 -10.01 -4.32 -9.24
N PRO A 166 -8.74 -3.97 -8.96
CA PRO A 166 -7.68 -4.96 -8.75
C PRO A 166 -7.66 -5.55 -7.34
N VAL A 167 -8.38 -4.96 -6.38
CA VAL A 167 -8.40 -5.34 -4.96
C VAL A 167 -9.82 -5.26 -4.39
N ASP A 168 -10.02 -5.91 -3.24
CA ASP A 168 -11.22 -5.74 -2.41
C ASP A 168 -11.08 -4.47 -1.56
N GLY A 169 -12.10 -3.60 -1.54
CA GLY A 169 -12.00 -2.39 -0.74
C GLY A 169 -13.06 -1.34 -1.02
N TRP A 170 -12.78 -0.12 -0.63
CA TRP A 170 -13.73 1.00 -0.77
C TRP A 170 -13.28 1.98 -1.84
N VAL A 171 -14.21 2.31 -2.74
CA VAL A 171 -14.02 3.37 -3.74
C VAL A 171 -13.85 4.71 -3.04
N SER A 172 -12.89 5.49 -3.46
CA SER A 172 -12.63 6.85 -2.97
C SER A 172 -12.25 7.79 -4.12
N ASN A 173 -12.54 9.07 -3.97
CA ASN A 173 -12.24 10.11 -4.96
C ASN A 173 -12.79 9.76 -6.36
N LEU A 174 -14.06 9.42 -6.47
CA LEU A 174 -14.72 9.15 -7.74
C LEU A 174 -14.88 10.43 -8.56
N LEU A 175 -13.88 10.74 -9.36
CA LEU A 175 -13.81 11.93 -10.21
C LEU A 175 -14.41 11.71 -11.60
N VAL A 176 -14.62 10.46 -12.01
CA VAL A 176 -15.11 10.11 -13.34
C VAL A 176 -16.64 10.19 -13.42
N ARG A 177 -17.14 10.70 -14.55
CA ARG A 177 -18.57 10.78 -14.87
C ARG A 177 -18.82 10.22 -16.26
N PRO A 178 -20.03 9.70 -16.56
CA PRO A 178 -20.43 9.40 -17.94
C PRO A 178 -20.32 10.66 -18.80
N GLY A 179 -19.70 10.53 -19.98
CA GLY A 179 -19.38 11.63 -20.87
C GLY A 179 -17.97 12.22 -20.71
N ASP A 180 -17.22 11.86 -19.67
CA ASP A 180 -15.82 12.26 -19.52
C ASP A 180 -14.93 11.51 -20.51
N PHE A 181 -13.87 12.15 -20.94
CA PHE A 181 -12.82 11.47 -21.72
C PHE A 181 -11.76 10.89 -20.77
N ALA A 182 -11.57 9.59 -20.82
CA ALA A 182 -10.55 8.87 -20.06
C ALA A 182 -9.24 8.83 -20.88
N GLN A 183 -8.14 9.29 -20.26
CA GLN A 183 -6.80 9.24 -20.82
C GLN A 183 -6.01 8.10 -20.18
N ILE A 184 -5.14 7.47 -20.97
CA ILE A 184 -4.26 6.39 -20.51
C ILE A 184 -3.39 6.88 -19.35
N GLY A 185 -3.34 6.10 -18.26
CA GLY A 185 -2.52 6.40 -17.09
C GLY A 185 -3.03 7.52 -16.18
N ALA A 186 -4.10 8.23 -16.56
CA ALA A 186 -4.70 9.26 -15.72
C ALA A 186 -5.68 8.64 -14.69
N ALA A 187 -5.33 8.67 -13.41
CA ALA A 187 -6.18 8.15 -12.35
C ALA A 187 -7.55 8.85 -12.35
N LYS A 188 -8.63 8.06 -12.27
CA LYS A 188 -10.01 8.51 -12.29
C LYS A 188 -10.75 8.30 -10.97
N LEU A 189 -10.30 7.36 -10.19
CA LEU A 189 -10.76 7.04 -8.84
C LEU A 189 -9.66 6.27 -8.10
N ALA A 190 -9.83 6.07 -6.81
CA ALA A 190 -8.96 5.23 -6.00
C ALA A 190 -9.76 4.13 -5.31
N VAL A 191 -9.12 3.00 -5.01
CA VAL A 191 -9.68 1.94 -4.16
C VAL A 191 -8.75 1.76 -2.96
N ILE A 192 -9.29 1.87 -1.76
CA ILE A 192 -8.58 1.64 -0.51
C ILE A 192 -8.66 0.15 -0.22
N ASP A 193 -7.52 -0.54 -0.24
CA ASP A 193 -7.45 -1.98 -0.01
C ASP A 193 -7.77 -2.31 1.45
N GLN A 194 -8.79 -3.16 1.64
CA GLN A 194 -9.24 -3.55 2.98
C GLN A 194 -8.25 -4.43 3.73
N HIS A 195 -7.35 -5.13 3.03
CA HIS A 195 -6.40 -6.07 3.62
C HIS A 195 -5.04 -5.43 3.94
N SER A 196 -4.85 -4.16 3.60
CA SER A 196 -3.57 -3.48 3.68
C SER A 196 -3.42 -2.51 4.85
N PHE A 197 -4.31 -2.53 5.84
CA PHE A 197 -4.23 -1.57 6.93
C PHE A 197 -3.03 -1.79 7.85
N TRP A 198 -2.31 -0.71 8.13
CA TRP A 198 -1.24 -0.64 9.13
C TRP A 198 -1.32 0.66 9.92
N VAL A 199 -0.46 0.82 10.92
CA VAL A 199 -0.36 2.05 11.70
C VAL A 199 1.06 2.61 11.62
N TYR A 200 1.19 3.91 11.36
CA TYR A 200 2.41 4.64 11.64
C TYR A 200 2.33 5.26 13.02
N GLY A 201 3.17 4.81 13.96
CA GLY A 201 3.43 5.48 15.23
C GLY A 201 4.60 6.45 15.07
N TYR A 202 4.39 7.73 15.35
CA TYR A 202 5.45 8.74 15.30
C TYR A 202 6.07 8.87 16.68
N PHE A 203 7.22 8.23 16.88
CA PHE A 203 7.94 8.24 18.14
C PHE A 203 8.99 9.34 18.16
N GLU A 204 9.18 9.95 19.33
CA GLU A 204 10.27 10.88 19.57
C GLU A 204 11.61 10.16 19.52
N GLU A 205 12.62 10.79 18.96
CA GLU A 205 13.95 10.21 18.71
C GLU A 205 14.56 9.53 19.96
N HIS A 206 14.40 10.13 21.14
CA HIS A 206 14.95 9.56 22.38
C HIS A 206 14.26 8.28 22.83
N LYS A 207 13.02 8.00 22.39
CA LYS A 207 12.27 6.77 22.70
C LYS A 207 12.55 5.64 21.72
N LEU A 208 13.19 5.95 20.59
CA LEU A 208 13.42 4.97 19.51
C LEU A 208 14.36 3.85 19.95
N ASN A 209 15.32 4.13 20.85
CA ASN A 209 16.23 3.13 21.41
C ASN A 209 15.51 2.00 22.18
N LEU A 210 14.27 2.24 22.57
CA LEU A 210 13.42 1.29 23.32
C LEU A 210 12.48 0.50 22.39
N VAL A 211 12.50 0.76 21.08
CA VAL A 211 11.65 0.11 20.09
C VAL A 211 12.49 -0.77 19.18
N ARG A 212 12.12 -2.04 19.05
CA ARG A 212 12.78 -3.00 18.17
C ARG A 212 11.79 -3.61 17.19
N ILE A 213 12.28 -4.03 16.05
CA ILE A 213 11.49 -4.79 15.08
C ILE A 213 11.06 -6.11 15.73
N GLY A 214 9.77 -6.45 15.61
CA GLY A 214 9.15 -7.61 16.23
C GLY A 214 8.54 -7.36 17.61
N ASP A 215 8.76 -6.20 18.23
CA ASP A 215 8.13 -5.87 19.53
C ASP A 215 6.60 -5.83 19.38
N GLU A 216 5.89 -6.32 20.43
CA GLU A 216 4.44 -6.23 20.48
C GLU A 216 3.98 -4.77 20.58
N ALA A 217 2.95 -4.42 19.83
CA ALA A 217 2.35 -3.10 19.84
C ALA A 217 0.85 -3.16 20.16
N GLU A 218 0.42 -2.34 21.09
CA GLU A 218 -0.98 -2.11 21.40
C GLU A 218 -1.41 -0.77 20.78
N VAL A 219 -2.38 -0.83 19.87
CA VAL A 219 -2.93 0.34 19.17
C VAL A 219 -4.33 0.63 19.69
N GLN A 220 -4.56 1.83 20.18
CA GLN A 220 -5.87 2.30 20.63
C GLN A 220 -6.34 3.48 19.76
N LEU A 221 -7.43 3.29 19.02
CA LEU A 221 -8.05 4.34 18.24
C LEU A 221 -8.64 5.42 19.15
N LEU A 222 -8.52 6.68 18.76
CA LEU A 222 -9.00 7.82 19.57
C LEU A 222 -10.53 7.79 19.77
N GLY A 223 -11.27 7.30 18.77
CA GLY A 223 -12.75 7.21 18.79
C GLY A 223 -13.32 5.89 19.30
N SER A 224 -12.47 4.93 19.70
CA SER A 224 -12.89 3.59 20.14
C SER A 224 -12.16 3.18 21.40
N HIS A 225 -12.85 2.42 22.27
CA HIS A 225 -12.23 1.78 23.44
C HIS A 225 -11.55 0.45 23.09
N SER A 226 -11.72 0.00 21.83
CA SER A 226 -11.12 -1.25 21.37
C SER A 226 -9.61 -1.08 21.23
N LYS A 227 -8.88 -2.06 21.73
CA LYS A 227 -7.43 -2.17 21.58
C LYS A 227 -7.14 -3.16 20.49
N LEU A 228 -6.36 -2.74 19.51
CA LEU A 228 -5.85 -3.59 18.45
C LEU A 228 -4.47 -4.07 18.83
N LYS A 229 -4.19 -5.33 18.54
CA LYS A 229 -2.87 -5.92 18.69
C LYS A 229 -2.13 -5.86 17.38
N GLY A 230 -0.83 -5.69 17.46
CA GLY A 230 0.06 -5.68 16.33
C GLY A 230 1.50 -5.83 16.78
N HIS A 231 2.41 -5.75 15.85
CA HIS A 231 3.84 -5.79 16.11
C HIS A 231 4.57 -4.75 15.25
N VAL A 232 5.75 -4.36 15.72
CA VAL A 232 6.62 -3.44 14.98
C VAL A 232 7.18 -4.16 13.76
N GLU A 233 6.76 -3.73 12.57
CA GLU A 233 7.20 -4.29 11.29
C GLU A 233 8.53 -3.65 10.84
N SER A 234 8.61 -2.33 10.92
CA SER A 234 9.81 -1.60 10.50
C SER A 234 9.90 -0.21 11.13
N ILE A 235 11.12 0.32 11.15
CA ILE A 235 11.44 1.65 11.63
C ILE A 235 12.01 2.43 10.43
N ALA A 236 11.52 3.64 10.18
CA ALA A 236 12.04 4.45 9.09
C ALA A 236 13.49 4.87 9.33
N HIS A 237 14.34 4.64 8.33
CA HIS A 237 15.76 4.99 8.39
C HIS A 237 16.06 6.42 7.88
N GLY A 238 15.03 7.14 7.43
CA GLY A 238 15.17 8.51 6.95
C GLY A 238 13.89 9.30 7.12
N ILE A 239 14.02 10.56 7.47
CA ILE A 239 12.94 11.54 7.51
C ILE A 239 13.38 12.76 6.69
N THR A 240 12.40 13.47 6.12
CA THR A 240 12.67 14.71 5.42
C THR A 240 13.07 15.79 6.43
N ASP A 241 14.20 16.42 6.21
CA ASP A 241 14.64 17.58 7.00
C ASP A 241 13.77 18.79 6.61
N ARG A 242 13.00 19.31 7.57
CA ARG A 242 12.15 20.49 7.35
C ARG A 242 12.97 21.77 7.23
N ASP A 243 14.12 21.79 7.84
CA ASP A 243 15.01 22.98 7.84
C ASP A 243 15.86 23.04 6.57
N ASN A 244 15.89 21.94 5.80
CA ASN A 244 16.59 21.85 4.52
C ASN A 244 15.70 21.22 3.42
N PRO A 245 14.61 21.90 2.99
CA PRO A 245 13.80 21.41 1.89
C PRO A 245 14.65 21.40 0.62
N THR A 246 14.74 20.23 -0.01
CA THR A 246 15.45 20.08 -1.29
C THR A 246 14.72 20.87 -2.37
N ASP A 247 15.34 21.94 -2.85
CA ASP A 247 14.84 22.70 -4.01
C ASP A 247 15.02 21.86 -5.29
N ILE A 248 14.19 22.16 -6.32
CA ILE A 248 14.26 21.56 -7.67
C ILE A 248 15.67 21.64 -8.28
N ARG A 249 16.48 22.59 -7.81
CA ARG A 249 17.87 22.82 -8.25
C ARG A 249 18.91 22.02 -7.46
N LEU A 250 18.51 21.12 -6.55
CA LEU A 250 19.40 20.32 -5.69
C LEU A 250 20.33 21.16 -4.80
N LEU A 251 19.99 22.42 -4.57
CA LEU A 251 20.72 23.29 -3.65
C LEU A 251 20.07 23.26 -2.27
N ALA A 252 20.89 23.28 -1.21
CA ALA A 252 20.41 23.37 0.16
C ALA A 252 19.77 24.75 0.40
N ASN A 253 18.49 24.75 0.76
CA ASN A 253 17.80 25.97 1.18
C ASN A 253 17.91 26.10 2.69
N VAL A 254 18.91 26.85 3.14
CA VAL A 254 19.15 27.09 4.58
C VAL A 254 18.23 28.21 5.05
N ASN A 255 17.25 27.87 5.86
CA ASN A 255 16.39 28.86 6.50
C ASN A 255 17.11 29.45 7.72
N PRO A 256 17.41 30.77 7.78
CA PRO A 256 18.15 31.37 8.87
C PRO A 256 17.33 31.57 10.16
N THR A 257 16.16 30.93 10.27
CA THR A 257 15.32 31.06 11.48
C THR A 257 15.92 30.29 12.64
N PHE A 258 16.33 31.05 13.67
CA PHE A 258 16.80 30.51 14.94
C PHE A 258 15.61 29.94 15.72
N ASN A 259 15.42 28.62 15.70
CA ASN A 259 14.43 27.96 16.55
C ASN A 259 14.96 27.94 17.99
N TRP A 260 14.40 28.76 18.85
CA TRP A 260 14.71 28.88 20.28
C TRP A 260 14.64 27.52 21.02
N VAL A 261 13.72 26.64 20.61
CA VAL A 261 13.56 25.29 21.18
C VAL A 261 13.70 24.26 20.06
N ARG A 262 14.73 23.43 20.14
CA ARG A 262 14.85 22.24 19.29
C ARG A 262 13.86 21.20 19.78
N LEU A 263 12.81 20.99 19.03
CA LEU A 263 11.89 19.89 19.28
C LEU A 263 12.51 18.58 18.76
N ALA A 264 12.39 17.50 19.55
CA ALA A 264 12.82 16.18 19.11
C ALA A 264 12.10 15.79 17.81
N GLN A 265 12.87 15.24 16.86
CA GLN A 265 12.31 14.74 15.61
C GLN A 265 11.40 13.54 15.88
N ARG A 266 10.37 13.39 15.05
CA ARG A 266 9.44 12.26 15.14
C ARG A 266 9.72 11.26 14.03
N ILE A 267 10.08 10.07 14.43
CA ILE A 267 10.45 9.00 13.51
C ILE A 267 9.25 8.06 13.37
N PRO A 268 8.79 7.80 12.11
CA PRO A 268 7.69 6.90 11.88
C PRO A 268 8.14 5.44 12.07
N VAL A 269 7.40 4.73 12.90
CA VAL A 269 7.50 3.28 13.12
C VAL A 269 6.26 2.64 12.52
N ARG A 270 6.46 1.71 11.59
CA ARG A 270 5.39 0.95 10.96
C ARG A 270 5.01 -0.22 11.85
N ILE A 271 3.73 -0.33 12.15
CA ILE A 271 3.14 -1.35 12.98
C ILE A 271 2.14 -2.12 12.14
N HIS A 272 2.38 -3.41 12.01
CA HIS A 272 1.45 -4.34 11.40
C HIS A 272 0.33 -4.65 12.40
N LEU A 273 -0.92 -4.71 11.93
CA LEU A 273 -2.07 -5.11 12.75
C LEU A 273 -2.31 -6.60 12.56
N ASP A 274 -2.18 -7.38 13.65
CA ASP A 274 -2.30 -8.85 13.59
C ASP A 274 -3.75 -9.29 13.38
N GLU A 275 -4.69 -8.62 14.07
CA GLU A 275 -6.11 -8.92 13.98
C GLU A 275 -6.92 -7.63 13.91
N ILE A 276 -7.74 -7.51 12.88
CA ILE A 276 -8.69 -6.41 12.73
C ILE A 276 -10.09 -6.98 12.96
N PRO A 277 -10.78 -6.61 14.07
CA PRO A 277 -12.14 -7.06 14.32
C PRO A 277 -13.09 -6.58 13.21
N ALA A 278 -13.90 -7.49 12.65
CA ALA A 278 -14.81 -7.19 11.54
C ALA A 278 -15.85 -6.10 11.85
N ASN A 279 -16.14 -5.87 13.13
CA ASN A 279 -17.07 -4.85 13.60
C ASN A 279 -16.45 -3.47 13.80
N LEU A 280 -15.12 -3.32 13.59
CA LEU A 280 -14.41 -2.06 13.77
C LEU A 280 -14.18 -1.38 12.41
N PRO A 281 -14.87 -0.28 12.11
CA PRO A 281 -14.64 0.45 10.87
C PRO A 281 -13.29 1.17 10.96
N LEU A 282 -12.26 0.60 10.29
CA LEU A 282 -10.98 1.27 10.12
C LEU A 282 -11.04 2.18 8.89
N VAL A 283 -10.64 3.44 9.09
CA VAL A 283 -10.52 4.41 8.00
C VAL A 283 -9.08 4.92 7.96
N ALA A 284 -8.49 4.94 6.76
CA ALA A 284 -7.17 5.53 6.56
C ALA A 284 -7.18 7.00 6.95
N GLY A 285 -6.23 7.42 7.79
CA GLY A 285 -6.18 8.76 8.36
C GLY A 285 -6.66 8.88 9.81
N MET A 286 -7.33 7.86 10.37
CA MET A 286 -7.71 7.85 11.79
C MET A 286 -6.49 8.01 12.68
N THR A 287 -6.68 8.75 13.79
CA THR A 287 -5.65 8.96 14.82
C THR A 287 -5.75 7.87 15.88
N CYS A 288 -4.60 7.41 16.36
CA CYS A 288 -4.51 6.41 17.41
C CYS A 288 -3.34 6.69 18.36
N SER A 289 -3.41 6.07 19.53
CA SER A 289 -2.28 5.97 20.45
C SER A 289 -1.63 4.60 20.28
N VAL A 290 -0.33 4.57 20.33
CA VAL A 290 0.47 3.35 20.18
C VAL A 290 1.33 3.18 21.42
N ILE A 291 1.33 1.98 21.98
CA ILE A 291 2.19 1.57 23.09
C ILE A 291 2.97 0.35 22.59
N VAL A 292 4.28 0.43 22.59
CA VAL A 292 5.15 -0.70 22.23
C VAL A 292 5.62 -1.37 23.52
N ARG A 293 5.59 -2.69 23.54
CA ARG A 293 6.08 -3.50 24.67
C ARG A 293 7.22 -4.36 24.17
N HIS A 294 8.40 -4.11 24.70
CA HIS A 294 9.52 -5.00 24.46
C HIS A 294 9.26 -6.35 25.10
N GLN A 295 9.23 -7.44 24.34
CA GLN A 295 9.32 -8.78 24.89
C GLN A 295 10.78 -8.99 25.30
N GLU A 296 11.06 -8.99 26.62
CA GLU A 296 12.30 -9.59 27.11
C GLU A 296 12.28 -11.05 26.68
N THR A 297 12.91 -11.36 25.55
CA THR A 297 13.27 -12.73 25.21
C THR A 297 14.18 -13.22 26.33
N GLY A 298 13.62 -14.04 27.23
CA GLY A 298 14.35 -14.64 28.30
C GLY A 298 15.53 -15.41 27.73
N GLY A 299 16.73 -14.99 28.03
CA GLY A 299 17.86 -15.83 27.77
C GLY A 299 19.12 -15.10 27.33
N ASN A 300 19.98 -15.06 28.24
CA ASN A 300 21.44 -15.08 28.22
C ASN A 300 22.10 -13.81 28.77
N LYS A 301 22.30 -13.83 30.10
CA LYS A 301 23.40 -13.09 30.70
C LYS A 301 24.70 -13.66 30.12
N PRO A 302 25.57 -12.88 29.52
CA PRO A 302 26.95 -13.31 29.32
C PRO A 302 27.63 -13.41 30.67
N ALA A 303 28.30 -14.53 30.87
CA ALA A 303 29.17 -14.83 32.02
C ALA A 303 30.40 -13.89 32.03
#